data_875dde06d641b44cbee54314a862973a
#
_entry.id   875dde06d641b44cbee54314a862973a
#
_cell.length_a   1.000
_cell.length_b   1.000
_cell.length_c   1.000
_cell.angle_alpha   90.00
_cell.angle_beta   90.00
_cell.angle_gamma   90.00
#
_symmetry.space_group_name_H-M   'P 1'
#
loop_
_entity.id
_entity.type
_entity.pdbx_description
1 polymer ?
#
loop_
_entity_poly.entity_id
_entity_poly.type
_entity_poly.pdbx_seq_one_letter_code
_entity_poly.pdbx_strand_id
1 'polypeptide(L)'
;MNKFSGKASLMATLVAAWVGASSAQAAEIKIGVVLPLSGALSGYGQPSQKGLDIIQSITPTLKNGDTVKLIVIDDKSDKVEAANAMQRLVSSDKVDAVIGEVTSSNTLAMTKIADDSKTPLVSSTATNDRVTRNHPYVSRVCFSDSFQGVVGANLASRDLKAKTAAIVFDSSNDYSVGLAKAFRTQFLKNGGTIPIEVQAPGGSKDFKAQLASVKAKNVDMIYMPIYYTEGALIAVQAKQLGLSKPVVGGDGLAADQVFFDVGKDAVNGYMTTDYYSPNAKEQTPAGEVFIKAWEAKYQQPTHTWGAMAADAYNVIINAMNQCSDPRDRVCVNGKIRATKDFQGVTGTLTLQNGDAIRSAVINEVKDGKLAFRTVVNP
;
A
#
# COMPACT_ATOMS: atom_id res chain seq x y z
N MET A 1 -29.49 61.75 78.16
CA MET A 1 -28.73 62.28 77.01
C MET A 1 -27.63 61.30 76.71
N ASN A 2 -27.86 60.34 75.85
CA ASN A 2 -26.81 59.40 75.44
C ASN A 2 -26.90 59.17 73.95
N LYS A 3 -25.79 59.53 73.28
CA LYS A 3 -25.57 59.29 71.83
C LYS A 3 -25.11 57.85 71.59
N PHE A 4 -25.84 57.14 70.78
CA PHE A 4 -25.37 55.89 70.23
C PHE A 4 -24.81 56.11 68.83
N SER A 5 -23.55 55.80 68.70
CA SER A 5 -22.82 55.77 67.43
C SER A 5 -22.88 54.33 66.84
N GLY A 6 -23.60 54.18 65.76
CA GLY A 6 -23.62 52.92 65.03
C GLY A 6 -22.53 52.83 63.98
N LYS A 7 -21.62 51.87 64.11
CA LYS A 7 -20.61 51.57 63.06
C LYS A 7 -21.26 50.58 62.11
N ALA A 8 -21.46 50.98 60.88
CA ALA A 8 -21.83 50.11 59.77
C ALA A 8 -20.56 49.34 59.26
N SER A 9 -20.59 48.02 59.38
CA SER A 9 -19.53 47.18 58.87
C SER A 9 -19.86 46.80 57.42
N LEU A 10 -19.10 47.24 56.49
CA LEU A 10 -19.21 46.85 55.07
C LEU A 10 -18.51 45.50 54.90
N MET A 11 -19.30 44.44 54.70
CA MET A 11 -18.80 43.11 54.30
C MET A 11 -18.65 43.09 52.77
N ALA A 12 -17.41 43.21 52.25
CA ALA A 12 -17.10 43.04 50.89
C ALA A 12 -17.02 41.53 50.55
N THR A 13 -18.03 41.02 49.85
CA THR A 13 -18.07 39.63 49.37
C THR A 13 -17.20 39.52 48.09
N LEU A 14 -15.98 38.97 48.22
CA LEU A 14 -15.16 38.58 47.06
C LEU A 14 -15.79 37.33 46.41
N VAL A 15 -16.46 37.51 45.27
CA VAL A 15 -16.84 36.43 44.38
C VAL A 15 -15.59 36.05 43.57
N ALA A 16 -14.87 35.01 43.99
CA ALA A 16 -13.81 34.42 43.19
C ALA A 16 -14.45 33.68 41.99
N ALA A 17 -14.40 34.31 40.81
CA ALA A 17 -14.76 33.61 39.57
C ALA A 17 -13.69 32.54 39.29
N TRP A 18 -14.01 31.30 39.61
CA TRP A 18 -13.26 30.14 39.12
C TRP A 18 -13.51 30.04 37.61
N VAL A 19 -12.60 30.61 36.82
CA VAL A 19 -12.49 30.29 35.40
C VAL A 19 -11.91 28.85 35.35
N GLY A 20 -12.80 27.87 35.30
CA GLY A 20 -12.43 26.50 35.06
C GLY A 20 -11.79 26.42 33.68
N ALA A 21 -10.46 26.42 33.64
CA ALA A 21 -9.73 25.99 32.45
C ALA A 21 -10.11 24.50 32.26
N SER A 22 -11.11 24.22 31.42
CA SER A 22 -11.36 22.91 30.91
C SER A 22 -10.10 22.51 30.13
N SER A 23 -9.18 21.77 30.77
CA SER A 23 -8.15 21.07 30.05
C SER A 23 -8.89 20.19 29.06
N ALA A 24 -8.85 20.55 27.77
CA ALA A 24 -9.34 19.68 26.72
C ALA A 24 -8.57 18.36 26.87
N GLN A 25 -9.28 17.34 27.39
CA GLN A 25 -8.69 16.01 27.52
C GLN A 25 -8.41 15.51 26.11
N ALA A 26 -7.16 15.09 25.87
CA ALA A 26 -6.75 14.53 24.58
C ALA A 26 -7.73 13.40 24.21
N ALA A 27 -8.33 13.51 23.03
CA ALA A 27 -9.27 12.51 22.54
C ALA A 27 -8.52 11.32 21.90
N GLU A 28 -9.20 10.19 21.78
CA GLU A 28 -8.70 9.02 21.06
C GLU A 28 -9.22 9.08 19.63
N ILE A 29 -8.32 9.16 18.67
CA ILE A 29 -8.59 9.01 17.23
C ILE A 29 -8.45 7.54 16.86
N LYS A 30 -9.45 6.97 16.21
CA LYS A 30 -9.47 5.56 15.83
C LYS A 30 -9.22 5.42 14.33
N ILE A 31 -8.15 4.74 13.98
CA ILE A 31 -7.86 4.36 12.59
C ILE A 31 -8.01 2.85 12.48
N GLY A 32 -8.94 2.41 11.62
CA GLY A 32 -9.09 1.00 11.28
C GLY A 32 -7.95 0.55 10.38
N VAL A 33 -7.56 -0.71 10.51
CA VAL A 33 -6.55 -1.33 9.67
C VAL A 33 -7.06 -2.70 9.23
N VAL A 34 -7.11 -2.94 7.91
CA VAL A 34 -7.47 -4.24 7.34
C VAL A 34 -6.28 -4.77 6.56
N LEU A 35 -5.77 -5.92 6.97
CA LEU A 35 -4.56 -6.53 6.39
C LEU A 35 -4.71 -8.06 6.33
N PRO A 36 -4.10 -8.73 5.33
CA PRO A 36 -4.01 -10.18 5.27
C PRO A 36 -2.89 -10.66 6.21
N LEU A 37 -3.16 -10.75 7.51
CA LEU A 37 -2.15 -11.19 8.50
C LEU A 37 -1.98 -12.70 8.50
N SER A 38 -2.96 -13.42 7.98
CA SER A 38 -2.94 -14.86 7.76
C SER A 38 -3.39 -15.21 6.34
N GLY A 39 -3.30 -16.49 5.96
CA GLY A 39 -3.65 -16.97 4.62
C GLY A 39 -2.54 -16.77 3.59
N ALA A 40 -2.90 -16.94 2.30
CA ALA A 40 -1.94 -17.01 1.19
C ALA A 40 -1.18 -15.70 0.92
N LEU A 41 -1.70 -14.56 1.38
CA LEU A 41 -1.14 -13.23 1.13
C LEU A 41 -0.53 -12.60 2.39
N SER A 42 -0.31 -13.41 3.45
CA SER A 42 0.25 -12.92 4.72
C SER A 42 1.65 -12.31 4.59
N GLY A 43 2.40 -12.69 3.56
CA GLY A 43 3.68 -12.09 3.22
C GLY A 43 3.61 -10.60 2.84
N TYR A 44 2.43 -10.10 2.50
CA TYR A 44 2.18 -8.66 2.32
C TYR A 44 1.70 -7.99 3.63
N GLY A 45 0.77 -8.63 4.32
CA GLY A 45 0.13 -8.06 5.50
C GLY A 45 1.04 -7.92 6.70
N GLN A 46 1.83 -8.95 7.00
CA GLN A 46 2.71 -8.95 8.17
C GLN A 46 3.80 -7.85 8.13
N PRO A 47 4.54 -7.64 7.01
CA PRO A 47 5.45 -6.49 6.93
C PRO A 47 4.71 -5.14 6.97
N SER A 48 3.50 -5.05 6.40
CA SER A 48 2.67 -3.84 6.50
C SER A 48 2.31 -3.52 7.95
N GLN A 49 1.90 -4.52 8.76
CA GLN A 49 1.67 -4.35 10.19
C GLN A 49 2.92 -3.88 10.92
N LYS A 50 4.08 -4.49 10.65
CA LYS A 50 5.36 -4.05 11.24
C LYS A 50 5.65 -2.59 10.92
N GLY A 51 5.35 -2.14 9.68
CA GLY A 51 5.51 -0.74 9.28
C GLY A 51 4.59 0.20 10.05
N LEU A 52 3.34 -0.19 10.26
CA LEU A 52 2.38 0.56 11.08
C LEU A 52 2.83 0.65 12.54
N ASP A 53 3.36 -0.42 13.11
CA ASP A 53 3.89 -0.43 14.47
C ASP A 53 5.08 0.54 14.64
N ILE A 54 5.95 0.63 13.64
CA ILE A 54 7.06 1.58 13.64
C ILE A 54 6.55 3.01 13.54
N ILE A 55 5.72 3.30 12.53
CA ILE A 55 5.30 4.69 12.28
C ILE A 55 4.41 5.23 13.39
N GLN A 56 3.54 4.40 13.98
CA GLN A 56 2.76 4.77 15.14
C GLN A 56 3.65 5.06 16.36
N SER A 57 4.75 4.33 16.54
CA SER A 57 5.70 4.63 17.62
C SER A 57 6.45 5.96 17.41
N ILE A 58 6.66 6.38 16.16
CA ILE A 58 7.28 7.66 15.80
C ILE A 58 6.27 8.80 15.91
N THR A 59 5.03 8.58 15.50
CA THR A 59 3.96 9.59 15.47
C THR A 59 2.71 9.07 16.16
N PRO A 60 2.71 8.95 17.52
CA PRO A 60 1.61 8.35 18.27
C PRO A 60 0.43 9.31 18.49
N THR A 61 0.61 10.61 18.23
CA THR A 61 -0.37 11.65 18.51
C THR A 61 -0.50 12.65 17.36
N LEU A 62 -1.65 13.30 17.29
CA LEU A 62 -1.85 14.48 16.44
C LEU A 62 -1.20 15.72 17.08
N LYS A 63 -1.09 16.80 16.29
CA LYS A 63 -0.53 18.10 16.76
C LYS A 63 -1.31 18.74 17.90
N ASN A 64 -2.62 18.45 18.00
CA ASN A 64 -3.48 18.93 19.07
C ASN A 64 -3.38 18.10 20.36
N GLY A 65 -2.57 17.04 20.38
CA GLY A 65 -2.37 16.13 21.50
C GLY A 65 -3.28 14.90 21.51
N ASP A 66 -4.23 14.77 20.59
CA ASP A 66 -5.08 13.59 20.48
C ASP A 66 -4.24 12.34 20.17
N THR A 67 -4.53 11.24 20.86
CA THR A 67 -3.82 9.97 20.70
C THR A 67 -4.39 9.15 19.55
N VAL A 68 -3.54 8.46 18.81
CA VAL A 68 -3.96 7.60 17.71
C VAL A 68 -3.98 6.14 18.14
N LYS A 69 -5.13 5.49 17.93
CA LYS A 69 -5.32 4.06 18.17
C LYS A 69 -5.58 3.33 16.86
N LEU A 70 -4.78 2.31 16.56
CA LEU A 70 -5.02 1.41 15.46
C LEU A 70 -5.93 0.25 15.91
N ILE A 71 -6.98 -0.03 15.12
CA ILE A 71 -7.87 -1.19 15.29
C ILE A 71 -7.61 -2.11 14.11
N VAL A 72 -6.82 -3.16 14.33
CA VAL A 72 -6.34 -4.07 13.29
C VAL A 72 -7.26 -5.28 13.17
N ILE A 73 -7.66 -5.60 11.95
CA ILE A 73 -8.46 -6.79 11.61
C ILE A 73 -7.73 -7.58 10.52
N ASP A 74 -7.55 -8.87 10.77
CA ASP A 74 -7.06 -9.83 9.79
C ASP A 74 -8.19 -10.24 8.84
N ASP A 75 -8.04 -9.99 7.54
CA ASP A 75 -8.99 -10.44 6.52
C ASP A 75 -8.70 -11.84 5.98
N LYS A 76 -7.67 -12.51 6.49
CA LYS A 76 -7.29 -13.89 6.16
C LYS A 76 -7.03 -14.11 4.66
N SER A 77 -6.63 -13.07 3.96
CA SER A 77 -6.44 -13.07 2.49
C SER A 77 -7.74 -13.32 1.70
N ASP A 78 -8.90 -12.99 2.27
CA ASP A 78 -10.21 -13.22 1.67
C ASP A 78 -10.99 -11.92 1.48
N LYS A 79 -11.55 -11.72 0.28
CA LYS A 79 -12.28 -10.47 -0.07
C LYS A 79 -13.61 -10.29 0.69
N VAL A 80 -14.24 -11.40 1.12
CA VAL A 80 -15.49 -11.33 1.90
C VAL A 80 -15.15 -10.91 3.33
N GLU A 81 -14.06 -11.46 3.90
CA GLU A 81 -13.56 -11.07 5.20
C GLU A 81 -13.07 -9.61 5.21
N ALA A 82 -12.44 -9.14 4.13
CA ALA A 82 -12.07 -7.72 3.98
C ALA A 82 -13.30 -6.80 4.02
N ALA A 83 -14.37 -7.15 3.29
CA ALA A 83 -15.63 -6.40 3.33
C ALA A 83 -16.27 -6.42 4.72
N ASN A 84 -16.31 -7.59 5.38
CA ASN A 84 -16.80 -7.76 6.75
C ASN A 84 -16.00 -6.92 7.76
N ALA A 85 -14.67 -6.92 7.63
CA ALA A 85 -13.77 -6.10 8.44
C ALA A 85 -14.07 -4.61 8.28
N MET A 86 -14.19 -4.13 7.03
CA MET A 86 -14.55 -2.73 6.76
C MET A 86 -15.91 -2.37 7.35
N GLN A 87 -16.92 -3.23 7.16
CA GLN A 87 -18.26 -3.01 7.72
C GLN A 87 -18.22 -2.90 9.24
N ARG A 88 -17.48 -3.78 9.93
CA ARG A 88 -17.30 -3.75 11.38
C ARG A 88 -16.62 -2.46 11.84
N LEU A 89 -15.50 -2.09 11.22
CA LEU A 89 -14.74 -0.88 11.54
C LEU A 89 -15.63 0.38 11.47
N VAL A 90 -16.48 0.46 10.44
CA VAL A 90 -17.34 1.62 10.20
C VAL A 90 -18.55 1.63 11.18
N SER A 91 -19.24 0.51 11.33
CA SER A 91 -20.52 0.46 12.02
C SER A 91 -20.39 0.25 13.55
N SER A 92 -19.46 -0.63 13.98
CA SER A 92 -19.28 -1.02 15.38
C SER A 92 -18.15 -0.24 16.05
N ASP A 93 -16.98 -0.23 15.45
CA ASP A 93 -15.79 0.41 16.04
C ASP A 93 -15.80 1.93 15.81
N LYS A 94 -16.56 2.42 14.81
CA LYS A 94 -16.77 3.84 14.46
C LYS A 94 -15.43 4.56 14.25
N VAL A 95 -14.57 3.97 13.41
CA VAL A 95 -13.25 4.53 13.10
C VAL A 95 -13.35 5.81 12.28
N ASP A 96 -12.39 6.70 12.41
CA ASP A 96 -12.33 8.00 11.75
C ASP A 96 -11.78 7.89 10.32
N ALA A 97 -10.89 6.92 10.08
CA ALA A 97 -10.34 6.57 8.78
C ALA A 97 -9.93 5.09 8.76
N VAL A 98 -9.63 4.54 7.57
CA VAL A 98 -9.16 3.16 7.41
C VAL A 98 -7.90 3.13 6.55
N ILE A 99 -6.91 2.34 6.97
CA ILE A 99 -5.73 1.94 6.20
C ILE A 99 -5.95 0.51 5.70
N GLY A 100 -5.66 0.27 4.43
CA GLY A 100 -5.77 -1.06 3.83
C GLY A 100 -6.77 -1.07 2.68
N GLU A 101 -7.07 -2.16 2.09
CA GLU A 101 -6.31 -3.39 2.14
C GLU A 101 -5.10 -3.25 1.19
N VAL A 102 -4.15 -4.16 1.24
CA VAL A 102 -2.90 -4.06 0.46
C VAL A 102 -3.02 -4.67 -0.94
N THR A 103 -4.04 -5.51 -1.19
CA THR A 103 -4.29 -6.15 -2.47
C THR A 103 -5.50 -5.56 -3.18
N SER A 104 -5.51 -5.60 -4.51
CA SER A 104 -6.55 -4.92 -5.29
C SER A 104 -7.94 -5.53 -5.10
N SER A 105 -8.08 -6.86 -5.15
CA SER A 105 -9.40 -7.51 -5.07
C SER A 105 -10.05 -7.31 -3.70
N ASN A 106 -9.26 -7.38 -2.62
CA ASN A 106 -9.76 -7.17 -1.26
C ASN A 106 -10.10 -5.69 -1.02
N THR A 107 -9.25 -4.77 -1.51
CA THR A 107 -9.55 -3.32 -1.44
C THR A 107 -10.85 -3.00 -2.18
N LEU A 108 -11.05 -3.55 -3.39
CA LEU A 108 -12.27 -3.33 -4.18
C LEU A 108 -13.54 -3.77 -3.44
N ALA A 109 -13.47 -4.84 -2.64
CA ALA A 109 -14.59 -5.29 -1.81
C ALA A 109 -14.96 -4.29 -0.69
N MET A 110 -14.04 -3.40 -0.31
CA MET A 110 -14.23 -2.39 0.74
C MET A 110 -14.71 -1.03 0.21
N THR A 111 -14.48 -0.73 -1.09
CA THR A 111 -14.65 0.62 -1.66
C THR A 111 -16.06 1.17 -1.52
N LYS A 112 -17.08 0.36 -1.83
CA LYS A 112 -18.48 0.80 -1.71
C LYS A 112 -18.86 1.12 -0.26
N ILE A 113 -18.36 0.36 0.71
CA ILE A 113 -18.61 0.60 2.14
C ILE A 113 -17.96 1.92 2.57
N ALA A 114 -16.74 2.20 2.09
CA ALA A 114 -16.06 3.47 2.34
C ALA A 114 -16.86 4.67 1.83
N ASP A 115 -17.35 4.59 0.59
CA ASP A 115 -18.14 5.65 -0.04
C ASP A 115 -19.48 5.87 0.66
N ASP A 116 -20.25 4.80 0.89
CA ASP A 116 -21.59 4.86 1.51
C ASP A 116 -21.53 5.43 2.94
N SER A 117 -20.47 5.08 3.69
CA SER A 117 -20.25 5.55 5.08
C SER A 117 -19.49 6.86 5.17
N LYS A 118 -19.03 7.40 4.04
CA LYS A 118 -18.14 8.56 3.98
C LYS A 118 -16.91 8.39 4.90
N THR A 119 -16.33 7.20 4.93
CA THR A 119 -15.14 6.89 5.73
C THR A 119 -13.92 6.89 4.81
N PRO A 120 -12.92 7.76 5.02
CA PRO A 120 -11.70 7.74 4.22
C PRO A 120 -11.01 6.38 4.29
N LEU A 121 -10.75 5.77 3.13
CA LEU A 121 -9.99 4.54 2.98
C LEU A 121 -8.71 4.85 2.20
N VAL A 122 -7.56 4.56 2.77
CA VAL A 122 -6.25 4.75 2.12
C VAL A 122 -5.56 3.40 1.97
N SER A 123 -5.49 2.90 0.74
CA SER A 123 -4.70 1.70 0.44
C SER A 123 -3.21 2.05 0.29
N SER A 124 -2.36 1.20 0.85
CA SER A 124 -0.91 1.35 0.69
C SER A 124 -0.41 0.86 -0.68
N THR A 125 -0.94 -0.26 -1.18
CA THR A 125 -0.35 -0.99 -2.31
C THR A 125 -1.35 -1.57 -3.31
N ALA A 126 -2.65 -1.32 -3.20
CA ALA A 126 -3.64 -1.80 -4.16
C ALA A 126 -3.59 -0.96 -5.46
N THR A 127 -2.98 -1.51 -6.50
CA THR A 127 -2.62 -0.81 -7.73
C THR A 127 -3.70 -0.79 -8.80
N ASN A 128 -4.71 -1.66 -8.75
CA ASN A 128 -5.74 -1.72 -9.79
C ASN A 128 -6.44 -0.36 -9.99
N ASP A 129 -6.59 0.08 -11.24
CA ASP A 129 -7.16 1.40 -11.56
C ASP A 129 -8.60 1.60 -11.03
N ARG A 130 -9.33 0.50 -10.80
CA ARG A 130 -10.71 0.55 -10.28
C ARG A 130 -10.78 0.91 -8.80
N VAL A 131 -9.68 0.78 -8.05
CA VAL A 131 -9.65 1.03 -6.60
C VAL A 131 -10.08 2.46 -6.27
N THR A 132 -9.62 3.44 -7.02
CA THR A 132 -9.91 4.86 -6.79
C THR A 132 -10.93 5.43 -7.78
N ARG A 133 -11.09 4.78 -8.95
CA ARG A 133 -11.97 5.26 -10.02
C ARG A 133 -13.44 5.21 -9.58
N ASN A 134 -14.10 6.38 -9.54
CA ASN A 134 -15.47 6.55 -9.08
C ASN A 134 -15.70 6.23 -7.59
N HIS A 135 -14.62 6.23 -6.79
CA HIS A 135 -14.65 6.02 -5.35
C HIS A 135 -14.13 7.27 -4.63
N PRO A 136 -14.98 8.26 -4.33
CA PRO A 136 -14.58 9.56 -3.79
C PRO A 136 -13.99 9.48 -2.37
N TYR A 137 -14.25 8.42 -1.61
CA TYR A 137 -13.69 8.20 -0.28
C TYR A 137 -12.52 7.22 -0.26
N VAL A 138 -12.03 6.81 -1.43
CA VAL A 138 -10.89 5.91 -1.54
C VAL A 138 -9.70 6.62 -2.16
N SER A 139 -8.54 6.47 -1.54
CA SER A 139 -7.26 6.97 -2.02
C SER A 139 -6.19 5.88 -1.88
N ARG A 140 -5.06 6.04 -2.56
CA ARG A 140 -3.90 5.16 -2.43
C ARG A 140 -2.60 5.95 -2.44
N VAL A 141 -1.57 5.43 -1.79
CA VAL A 141 -0.23 6.02 -1.79
C VAL A 141 0.72 5.33 -2.78
N CYS A 142 0.27 4.25 -3.45
CA CYS A 142 0.98 3.57 -4.53
C CYS A 142 0.61 4.13 -5.91
N PHE A 143 1.41 3.79 -6.93
CA PHE A 143 1.06 4.04 -8.32
C PHE A 143 -0.07 3.11 -8.81
N SER A 144 -0.57 3.37 -10.02
CA SER A 144 -1.62 2.56 -10.66
C SER A 144 -1.05 1.44 -11.54
N ASP A 145 -1.87 0.39 -11.80
CA ASP A 145 -1.57 -0.64 -12.81
C ASP A 145 -1.37 -0.05 -14.19
N SER A 146 -2.12 1.00 -14.56
CA SER A 146 -1.92 1.71 -15.82
C SER A 146 -0.49 2.22 -15.96
N PHE A 147 0.07 2.85 -14.91
CA PHE A 147 1.44 3.34 -14.92
C PHE A 147 2.44 2.18 -14.86
N GLN A 148 2.24 1.24 -13.97
CA GLN A 148 3.12 0.08 -13.79
C GLN A 148 3.23 -0.76 -15.08
N GLY A 149 2.10 -0.98 -15.78
CA GLY A 149 2.09 -1.69 -17.06
C GLY A 149 2.86 -0.98 -18.16
N VAL A 150 2.81 0.37 -18.19
CA VAL A 150 3.62 1.18 -19.09
C VAL A 150 5.13 1.02 -18.79
N VAL A 151 5.50 1.07 -17.49
CA VAL A 151 6.89 0.87 -17.07
C VAL A 151 7.38 -0.51 -17.48
N GLY A 152 6.63 -1.58 -17.20
CA GLY A 152 6.97 -2.96 -17.57
C GLY A 152 7.11 -3.15 -19.09
N ALA A 153 6.20 -2.59 -19.87
CA ALA A 153 6.23 -2.69 -21.33
C ALA A 153 7.40 -1.90 -21.94
N ASN A 154 7.74 -0.75 -21.36
CA ASN A 154 8.90 0.03 -21.81
C ASN A 154 10.21 -0.69 -21.46
N LEU A 155 10.32 -1.27 -20.26
CA LEU A 155 11.45 -2.13 -19.87
C LEU A 155 11.62 -3.29 -20.86
N ALA A 156 10.51 -3.97 -21.20
CA ALA A 156 10.51 -5.06 -22.17
C ALA A 156 11.01 -4.61 -23.56
N SER A 157 10.46 -3.52 -24.09
CA SER A 157 10.74 -3.06 -25.45
C SER A 157 12.11 -2.39 -25.60
N ARG A 158 12.52 -1.56 -24.61
CA ARG A 158 13.70 -0.70 -24.72
C ARG A 158 14.96 -1.35 -24.16
N ASP A 159 14.85 -1.96 -22.96
CA ASP A 159 16.01 -2.51 -22.26
C ASP A 159 16.24 -3.97 -22.67
N LEU A 160 15.19 -4.81 -22.69
CA LEU A 160 15.28 -6.20 -23.12
C LEU A 160 15.24 -6.38 -24.64
N LYS A 161 14.90 -5.35 -25.41
CA LYS A 161 14.76 -5.40 -26.86
C LYS A 161 13.75 -6.45 -27.34
N ALA A 162 12.82 -6.86 -26.47
CA ALA A 162 11.82 -7.87 -26.77
C ALA A 162 10.85 -7.41 -27.88
N LYS A 163 10.59 -8.26 -28.85
CA LYS A 163 9.61 -8.07 -29.91
C LYS A 163 8.36 -8.91 -29.66
N THR A 164 8.51 -10.01 -28.95
CA THR A 164 7.43 -10.94 -28.61
C THR A 164 7.40 -11.20 -27.12
N ALA A 165 6.21 -11.19 -26.53
CA ALA A 165 6.01 -11.51 -25.11
C ALA A 165 4.90 -12.54 -24.92
N ALA A 166 5.06 -13.46 -23.97
CA ALA A 166 3.95 -14.19 -23.39
C ALA A 166 3.46 -13.46 -22.13
N ILE A 167 2.16 -13.54 -21.86
CA ILE A 167 1.61 -13.09 -20.57
C ILE A 167 1.14 -14.32 -19.80
N VAL A 168 1.62 -14.45 -18.55
CA VAL A 168 1.17 -15.47 -17.61
C VAL A 168 0.49 -14.73 -16.45
N PHE A 169 -0.81 -14.89 -16.27
CA PHE A 169 -1.59 -14.09 -15.33
C PHE A 169 -2.65 -14.89 -14.59
N ASP A 170 -3.02 -14.44 -13.40
CA ASP A 170 -4.14 -15.00 -12.63
C ASP A 170 -5.46 -14.35 -13.05
N SER A 171 -6.31 -15.11 -13.72
CA SER A 171 -7.62 -14.62 -14.19
C SER A 171 -8.66 -14.41 -13.07
N SER A 172 -8.41 -14.90 -11.87
CA SER A 172 -9.29 -14.76 -10.70
C SER A 172 -9.00 -13.50 -9.87
N ASN A 173 -7.92 -12.78 -10.20
CA ASN A 173 -7.38 -11.68 -9.41
C ASN A 173 -7.43 -10.35 -10.18
N ASP A 174 -8.10 -9.33 -9.62
CA ASP A 174 -8.26 -8.01 -10.27
C ASP A 174 -6.92 -7.32 -10.56
N TYR A 175 -5.92 -7.44 -9.66
CA TYR A 175 -4.57 -6.93 -9.89
C TYR A 175 -3.95 -7.56 -11.13
N SER A 176 -3.89 -8.89 -11.17
CA SER A 176 -3.24 -9.62 -12.25
C SER A 176 -3.88 -9.33 -13.61
N VAL A 177 -5.21 -9.32 -13.67
CA VAL A 177 -5.99 -9.00 -14.88
C VAL A 177 -5.76 -7.55 -15.32
N GLY A 178 -5.81 -6.62 -14.38
CA GLY A 178 -5.62 -5.17 -14.64
C GLY A 178 -4.24 -4.88 -15.19
N LEU A 179 -3.21 -5.39 -14.52
CA LEU A 179 -1.82 -5.17 -14.89
C LEU A 179 -1.44 -5.87 -16.20
N ALA A 180 -1.93 -7.11 -16.43
CA ALA A 180 -1.77 -7.79 -17.73
C ALA A 180 -2.36 -6.96 -18.88
N LYS A 181 -3.54 -6.38 -18.68
CA LYS A 181 -4.19 -5.49 -19.66
C LYS A 181 -3.35 -4.23 -19.94
N ALA A 182 -2.84 -3.59 -18.90
CA ALA A 182 -2.03 -2.36 -19.03
C ALA A 182 -0.73 -2.64 -19.79
N PHE A 183 -0.01 -3.69 -19.41
CA PHE A 183 1.19 -4.13 -20.12
C PHE A 183 0.90 -4.43 -21.59
N ARG A 184 -0.12 -5.26 -21.87
CA ARG A 184 -0.52 -5.62 -23.23
C ARG A 184 -0.74 -4.37 -24.10
N THR A 185 -1.55 -3.44 -23.59
CA THR A 185 -1.88 -2.20 -24.32
C THR A 185 -0.63 -1.43 -24.70
N GLN A 186 0.29 -1.23 -23.77
CA GLN A 186 1.50 -0.47 -24.03
C GLN A 186 2.53 -1.24 -24.86
N PHE A 187 2.68 -2.56 -24.64
CA PHE A 187 3.64 -3.37 -25.39
C PHE A 187 3.28 -3.45 -26.88
N LEU A 188 1.99 -3.60 -27.19
CA LEU A 188 1.48 -3.55 -28.56
C LEU A 188 1.69 -2.14 -29.17
N LYS A 189 1.46 -1.07 -28.41
CA LYS A 189 1.72 0.31 -28.84
C LYS A 189 3.21 0.54 -29.14
N ASN A 190 4.11 -0.13 -28.45
CA ASN A 190 5.55 -0.09 -28.67
C ASN A 190 5.99 -0.93 -29.91
N GLY A 191 5.04 -1.55 -30.63
CA GLY A 191 5.31 -2.40 -31.80
C GLY A 191 5.66 -3.85 -31.48
N GLY A 192 5.50 -4.27 -30.21
CA GLY A 192 5.61 -5.68 -29.81
C GLY A 192 4.39 -6.51 -30.20
N THR A 193 4.49 -7.83 -30.08
CA THR A 193 3.38 -8.77 -30.28
C THR A 193 3.26 -9.74 -29.10
N ILE A 194 2.06 -10.24 -28.86
CA ILE A 194 1.76 -11.17 -27.76
C ILE A 194 1.14 -12.44 -28.36
N PRO A 195 1.99 -13.41 -28.79
CA PRO A 195 1.52 -14.64 -29.43
C PRO A 195 0.71 -15.58 -28.53
N ILE A 196 0.81 -15.39 -27.21
CA ILE A 196 0.11 -16.24 -26.23
C ILE A 196 -0.10 -15.52 -24.90
N GLU A 197 -1.27 -15.74 -24.33
CA GLU A 197 -1.59 -15.43 -22.94
C GLU A 197 -2.13 -16.72 -22.27
N VAL A 198 -1.64 -17.02 -21.09
CA VAL A 198 -2.05 -18.21 -20.34
C VAL A 198 -2.51 -17.83 -18.94
N GLN A 199 -3.56 -18.50 -18.50
CA GLN A 199 -4.12 -18.31 -17.17
C GLN A 199 -3.42 -19.24 -16.17
N ALA A 200 -3.03 -18.67 -15.04
CA ALA A 200 -2.45 -19.36 -13.90
C ALA A 200 -3.26 -18.98 -12.65
N PRO A 201 -4.42 -19.63 -12.42
CA PRO A 201 -5.32 -19.27 -11.34
C PRO A 201 -4.66 -19.38 -9.97
N GLY A 202 -4.96 -18.44 -9.07
CA GLY A 202 -4.49 -18.47 -7.69
C GLY A 202 -4.84 -19.77 -6.97
N GLY A 203 -3.95 -20.23 -6.09
CA GLY A 203 -4.07 -21.53 -5.40
C GLY A 203 -3.68 -22.76 -6.21
N SER A 204 -3.44 -22.63 -7.53
CA SER A 204 -2.96 -23.73 -8.37
C SER A 204 -1.51 -24.09 -8.04
N LYS A 205 -1.17 -25.36 -8.19
CA LYS A 205 0.18 -25.88 -7.88
C LYS A 205 0.90 -26.44 -9.11
N ASP A 206 0.21 -26.68 -10.22
CA ASP A 206 0.77 -27.20 -11.46
C ASP A 206 0.43 -26.28 -12.64
N PHE A 207 1.47 -25.80 -13.30
CA PHE A 207 1.42 -24.85 -14.42
C PHE A 207 2.14 -25.41 -15.67
N LYS A 208 2.53 -26.69 -15.66
CA LYS A 208 3.36 -27.27 -16.73
C LYS A 208 2.71 -27.21 -18.10
N ALA A 209 1.40 -27.42 -18.19
CA ALA A 209 0.67 -27.33 -19.45
C ALA A 209 0.68 -25.93 -20.05
N GLN A 210 0.43 -24.92 -19.21
CA GLN A 210 0.51 -23.52 -19.60
C GLN A 210 1.92 -23.13 -20.04
N LEU A 211 2.93 -23.53 -19.26
CA LEU A 211 4.34 -23.23 -19.56
C LEU A 211 4.84 -23.97 -20.81
N ALA A 212 4.38 -25.20 -21.07
CA ALA A 212 4.67 -25.91 -22.32
C ALA A 212 4.09 -25.15 -23.53
N SER A 213 2.88 -24.59 -23.40
CA SER A 213 2.27 -23.77 -24.43
C SER A 213 3.06 -22.48 -24.69
N VAL A 214 3.54 -21.82 -23.61
CA VAL A 214 4.43 -20.64 -23.73
C VAL A 214 5.74 -21.01 -24.42
N LYS A 215 6.37 -22.13 -24.02
CA LYS A 215 7.62 -22.62 -24.61
C LYS A 215 7.49 -22.86 -26.12
N ALA A 216 6.37 -23.45 -26.56
CA ALA A 216 6.10 -23.72 -27.97
C ALA A 216 6.02 -22.43 -28.84
N LYS A 217 5.70 -21.28 -28.27
CA LYS A 217 5.64 -19.99 -28.97
C LYS A 217 7.00 -19.31 -29.13
N ASN A 218 8.03 -19.78 -28.42
CA ASN A 218 9.40 -19.27 -28.47
C ASN A 218 9.49 -17.71 -28.40
N VAL A 219 8.76 -17.12 -27.45
CA VAL A 219 8.74 -15.67 -27.21
C VAL A 219 10.09 -15.15 -26.71
N ASP A 220 10.32 -13.83 -26.83
CA ASP A 220 11.55 -13.20 -26.34
C ASP A 220 11.55 -13.06 -24.82
N MET A 221 10.38 -12.81 -24.21
CA MET A 221 10.22 -12.64 -22.77
C MET A 221 8.87 -13.11 -22.26
N ILE A 222 8.73 -13.19 -20.94
CA ILE A 222 7.48 -13.48 -20.24
C ILE A 222 7.15 -12.28 -19.34
N TYR A 223 5.92 -11.77 -19.44
CA TYR A 223 5.35 -10.86 -18.47
C TYR A 223 4.49 -11.62 -17.48
N MET A 224 4.76 -11.46 -16.17
CA MET A 224 4.17 -12.30 -15.14
C MET A 224 3.62 -11.45 -13.98
N PRO A 225 2.45 -10.77 -14.12
CA PRO A 225 1.79 -10.02 -13.08
C PRO A 225 1.05 -10.96 -12.12
N ILE A 226 1.79 -11.70 -11.31
CA ILE A 226 1.29 -12.76 -10.40
C ILE A 226 1.87 -12.52 -9.02
N TYR A 227 1.19 -13.00 -7.98
CA TYR A 227 1.68 -12.98 -6.61
C TYR A 227 2.79 -14.01 -6.34
N TYR A 228 3.52 -13.81 -5.26
CA TYR A 228 4.78 -14.48 -4.96
C TYR A 228 4.70 -16.01 -4.90
N THR A 229 3.62 -16.56 -4.33
CA THR A 229 3.50 -18.03 -4.15
C THR A 229 3.43 -18.75 -5.49
N GLU A 230 2.49 -18.39 -6.35
CA GLU A 230 2.34 -18.97 -7.68
C GLU A 230 3.52 -18.57 -8.57
N GLY A 231 4.02 -17.36 -8.45
CA GLY A 231 5.18 -16.87 -9.19
C GLY A 231 6.43 -17.73 -8.97
N ALA A 232 6.70 -18.10 -7.73
CA ALA A 232 7.81 -19.00 -7.39
C ALA A 232 7.62 -20.42 -7.97
N LEU A 233 6.41 -20.97 -7.86
CA LEU A 233 6.10 -22.31 -8.43
C LEU A 233 6.22 -22.32 -9.96
N ILE A 234 5.73 -21.26 -10.62
CA ILE A 234 5.86 -21.08 -12.07
C ILE A 234 7.33 -21.01 -12.48
N ALA A 235 8.15 -20.28 -11.75
CA ALA A 235 9.58 -20.16 -12.03
C ALA A 235 10.30 -21.51 -11.96
N VAL A 236 10.04 -22.30 -10.90
CA VAL A 236 10.61 -23.65 -10.73
C VAL A 236 10.17 -24.57 -11.88
N GLN A 237 8.89 -24.57 -12.23
CA GLN A 237 8.37 -25.43 -13.30
C GLN A 237 8.83 -24.98 -14.69
N ALA A 238 8.97 -23.68 -14.94
CA ALA A 238 9.56 -23.14 -16.15
C ALA A 238 11.00 -23.64 -16.34
N LYS A 239 11.80 -23.58 -15.28
CA LYS A 239 13.17 -24.11 -15.29
C LYS A 239 13.21 -25.62 -15.56
N GLN A 240 12.34 -26.41 -14.90
CA GLN A 240 12.22 -27.86 -15.14
C GLN A 240 11.88 -28.18 -16.59
N LEU A 241 11.08 -27.36 -17.25
CA LEU A 241 10.73 -27.49 -18.67
C LEU A 241 11.81 -26.96 -19.61
N GLY A 242 12.90 -26.38 -19.10
CA GLY A 242 13.92 -25.70 -19.91
C GLY A 242 13.38 -24.45 -20.60
N LEU A 243 12.39 -23.77 -20.02
CA LEU A 243 11.89 -22.47 -20.47
C LEU A 243 12.69 -21.37 -19.78
N SER A 244 13.78 -20.95 -20.43
CA SER A 244 14.70 -19.93 -19.93
C SER A 244 14.53 -18.65 -20.77
N LYS A 245 13.66 -17.76 -20.32
CA LYS A 245 13.38 -16.47 -20.93
C LYS A 245 13.45 -15.37 -19.87
N PRO A 246 13.83 -14.12 -20.23
CA PRO A 246 13.68 -12.99 -19.33
C PRO A 246 12.24 -12.88 -18.81
N VAL A 247 12.10 -12.64 -17.52
CA VAL A 247 10.79 -12.45 -16.88
C VAL A 247 10.73 -11.05 -16.28
N VAL A 248 9.63 -10.35 -16.55
CA VAL A 248 9.28 -9.09 -15.90
C VAL A 248 7.96 -9.29 -15.17
N GLY A 249 7.95 -9.03 -13.88
CA GLY A 249 6.75 -9.07 -13.03
C GLY A 249 6.37 -7.71 -12.49
N GLY A 250 5.24 -7.67 -11.80
CA GLY A 250 4.79 -6.49 -11.05
C GLY A 250 5.32 -6.48 -9.61
N ASP A 251 4.85 -5.50 -8.86
CA ASP A 251 5.17 -5.25 -7.45
C ASP A 251 4.85 -6.43 -6.50
N GLY A 252 3.85 -7.23 -6.85
CA GLY A 252 3.44 -8.38 -6.05
C GLY A 252 4.31 -9.63 -6.24
N LEU A 253 5.20 -9.69 -7.26
CA LEU A 253 5.88 -10.94 -7.60
C LEU A 253 6.95 -11.34 -6.57
N ALA A 254 7.87 -10.46 -6.24
CA ALA A 254 9.03 -10.76 -5.39
C ALA A 254 8.93 -10.07 -4.03
N ALA A 255 7.73 -10.01 -3.47
CA ALA A 255 7.41 -9.23 -2.29
C ALA A 255 7.52 -10.01 -0.96
N ASP A 256 7.80 -11.29 -1.00
CA ASP A 256 7.91 -12.13 0.19
C ASP A 256 9.10 -13.10 0.09
N GLN A 257 9.65 -13.49 1.23
CA GLN A 257 10.78 -14.42 1.32
C GLN A 257 10.45 -15.79 0.70
N VAL A 258 9.18 -16.20 0.73
CA VAL A 258 8.70 -17.45 0.09
C VAL A 258 9.05 -17.48 -1.40
N PHE A 259 9.01 -16.34 -2.10
CA PHE A 259 9.39 -16.28 -3.51
C PHE A 259 10.83 -16.73 -3.74
N PHE A 260 11.75 -16.33 -2.88
CA PHE A 260 13.15 -16.67 -2.95
C PHE A 260 13.44 -18.08 -2.44
N ASP A 261 12.80 -18.49 -1.35
CA ASP A 261 13.01 -19.79 -0.72
C ASP A 261 12.51 -20.94 -1.59
N VAL A 262 11.38 -20.75 -2.28
CA VAL A 262 10.81 -21.74 -3.23
C VAL A 262 11.47 -21.61 -4.59
N GLY A 263 11.59 -20.39 -5.11
CA GLY A 263 12.13 -20.13 -6.45
C GLY A 263 13.61 -20.39 -6.58
N LYS A 264 14.39 -20.16 -5.52
CA LYS A 264 15.86 -20.35 -5.48
C LYS A 264 16.53 -19.73 -6.73
N ASP A 265 17.37 -20.51 -7.39
CA ASP A 265 18.08 -20.12 -8.60
C ASP A 265 17.17 -20.00 -9.84
N ALA A 266 15.94 -20.53 -9.78
CA ALA A 266 14.98 -20.41 -10.89
C ALA A 266 14.46 -18.96 -11.07
N VAL A 267 14.54 -18.13 -10.04
CA VAL A 267 14.09 -16.72 -10.09
C VAL A 267 15.21 -15.73 -10.35
N ASN A 268 16.48 -16.17 -10.41
CA ASN A 268 17.60 -15.28 -10.70
C ASN A 268 17.42 -14.59 -12.07
N GLY A 269 17.65 -13.27 -12.12
CA GLY A 269 17.45 -12.46 -13.30
C GLY A 269 16.01 -12.01 -13.55
N TYR A 270 15.04 -12.41 -12.72
CA TYR A 270 13.68 -11.87 -12.80
C TYR A 270 13.69 -10.39 -12.40
N MET A 271 12.96 -9.59 -13.14
CA MET A 271 12.83 -8.17 -12.87
C MET A 271 11.44 -7.84 -12.39
N THR A 272 11.33 -6.91 -11.44
CA THR A 272 10.05 -6.45 -10.91
C THR A 272 9.98 -4.94 -10.92
N THR A 273 8.77 -4.43 -11.10
CA THR A 273 8.45 -3.05 -10.74
C THR A 273 8.07 -2.99 -9.27
N ASP A 274 8.51 -1.95 -8.57
CA ASP A 274 8.28 -1.80 -7.14
C ASP A 274 8.05 -0.32 -6.79
N TYR A 275 7.61 -0.03 -5.58
CA TYR A 275 7.29 1.33 -5.14
C TYR A 275 8.49 2.07 -4.54
N TYR A 276 9.40 1.33 -3.91
CA TYR A 276 10.43 1.86 -3.04
C TYR A 276 11.62 0.91 -2.96
N SER A 277 12.79 1.48 -2.76
CA SER A 277 13.99 0.71 -2.39
C SER A 277 14.72 1.43 -1.26
N PRO A 278 15.00 0.76 -0.13
CA PRO A 278 15.82 1.32 0.93
C PRO A 278 17.28 1.58 0.46
N ASN A 279 17.66 0.98 -0.66
CA ASN A 279 18.98 1.15 -1.28
C ASN A 279 19.02 2.28 -2.32
N ALA A 280 17.92 3.02 -2.53
CA ALA A 280 17.93 4.21 -3.37
C ALA A 280 18.83 5.29 -2.75
N LYS A 281 19.56 6.02 -3.61
CA LYS A 281 20.54 7.03 -3.15
C LYS A 281 19.91 8.21 -2.40
N GLU A 282 18.67 8.53 -2.74
CA GLU A 282 17.97 9.67 -2.16
C GLU A 282 16.82 9.15 -1.29
N GLN A 283 16.97 9.35 0.02
CA GLN A 283 15.94 9.09 1.01
C GLN A 283 15.39 10.42 1.53
N THR A 284 14.10 10.45 1.87
CA THR A 284 13.53 11.60 2.59
C THR A 284 13.97 11.58 4.05
N PRO A 285 13.94 12.72 4.76
CA PRO A 285 14.18 12.73 6.20
C PRO A 285 13.25 11.78 6.98
N ALA A 286 11.98 11.66 6.58
CA ALA A 286 11.03 10.71 7.17
C ALA A 286 11.43 9.25 6.86
N GLY A 287 11.93 8.98 5.67
CA GLY A 287 12.45 7.68 5.26
C GLY A 287 13.66 7.26 6.09
N GLU A 288 14.63 8.16 6.29
CA GLU A 288 15.80 7.86 7.11
C GLU A 288 15.44 7.52 8.57
N VAL A 289 14.50 8.27 9.17
CA VAL A 289 14.03 8.00 10.53
C VAL A 289 13.33 6.65 10.60
N PHE A 290 12.47 6.35 9.62
CA PHE A 290 11.75 5.08 9.55
C PHE A 290 12.69 3.88 9.38
N ILE A 291 13.66 3.96 8.45
CA ILE A 291 14.66 2.91 8.22
C ILE A 291 15.42 2.60 9.52
N LYS A 292 15.94 3.63 10.19
CA LYS A 292 16.68 3.47 11.46
C LYS A 292 15.82 2.79 12.54
N ALA A 293 14.56 3.21 12.67
CA ALA A 293 13.64 2.64 13.65
C ALA A 293 13.28 1.18 13.33
N TRP A 294 13.06 0.87 12.04
CA TRP A 294 12.80 -0.49 11.57
C TRP A 294 13.97 -1.43 11.83
N GLU A 295 15.18 -1.04 11.41
CA GLU A 295 16.39 -1.84 11.58
C GLU A 295 16.73 -2.06 13.06
N ALA A 296 16.55 -1.03 13.91
CA ALA A 296 16.74 -1.13 15.35
C ALA A 296 15.78 -2.14 16.01
N LYS A 297 14.51 -2.16 15.57
CA LYS A 297 13.48 -3.03 16.17
C LYS A 297 13.52 -4.46 15.63
N TYR A 298 13.67 -4.61 14.31
CA TYR A 298 13.51 -5.92 13.66
C TYR A 298 14.82 -6.57 13.23
N GLN A 299 15.96 -5.85 13.27
CA GLN A 299 17.29 -6.33 12.90
C GLN A 299 17.35 -6.94 11.50
N GLN A 300 16.59 -6.34 10.57
CA GLN A 300 16.50 -6.75 9.17
C GLN A 300 16.29 -5.52 8.29
N PRO A 301 16.62 -5.58 6.98
CA PRO A 301 16.37 -4.48 6.05
C PRO A 301 14.91 -4.06 6.04
N THR A 302 14.67 -2.77 5.80
CA THR A 302 13.32 -2.23 5.69
C THR A 302 12.56 -2.89 4.55
N HIS A 303 11.34 -3.31 4.82
CA HIS A 303 10.47 -3.94 3.86
C HIS A 303 9.62 -2.89 3.14
N THR A 304 9.54 -2.98 1.80
CA THR A 304 8.77 -2.04 0.96
C THR A 304 7.31 -1.90 1.42
N TRP A 305 6.63 -3.01 1.69
CA TRP A 305 5.22 -3.00 2.10
C TRP A 305 5.02 -2.34 3.48
N GLY A 306 5.99 -2.48 4.37
CA GLY A 306 5.99 -1.76 5.65
C GLY A 306 6.16 -0.25 5.48
N ALA A 307 7.08 0.16 4.62
CA ALA A 307 7.30 1.57 4.31
C ALA A 307 6.08 2.22 3.63
N MET A 308 5.41 1.48 2.73
CA MET A 308 4.18 1.94 2.07
C MET A 308 3.00 2.07 3.04
N ALA A 309 2.86 1.14 3.99
CA ALA A 309 1.84 1.24 5.03
C ALA A 309 2.09 2.44 5.96
N ALA A 310 3.35 2.75 6.25
CA ALA A 310 3.73 3.95 7.00
C ALA A 310 3.35 5.24 6.25
N ASP A 311 3.48 5.28 4.92
CA ASP A 311 3.02 6.44 4.13
C ASP A 311 1.51 6.59 4.15
N ALA A 312 0.73 5.51 4.09
CA ALA A 312 -0.71 5.57 4.22
C ALA A 312 -1.13 6.14 5.59
N TYR A 313 -0.46 5.73 6.66
CA TYR A 313 -0.64 6.29 8.00
C TYR A 313 -0.31 7.79 8.02
N ASN A 314 0.86 8.17 7.54
CA ASN A 314 1.34 9.55 7.55
C ASN A 314 0.45 10.51 6.75
N VAL A 315 -0.08 10.07 5.61
CA VAL A 315 -1.02 10.87 4.80
C VAL A 315 -2.32 11.11 5.56
N ILE A 316 -2.85 10.12 6.28
CA ILE A 316 -4.05 10.28 7.12
C ILE A 316 -3.76 11.23 8.28
N ILE A 317 -2.66 11.03 9.02
CA ILE A 317 -2.28 11.91 10.14
C ILE A 317 -2.06 13.35 9.68
N ASN A 318 -1.38 13.54 8.55
CA ASN A 318 -1.19 14.87 7.97
C ASN A 318 -2.52 15.55 7.61
N ALA A 319 -3.48 14.81 7.06
CA ALA A 319 -4.81 15.30 6.74
C ALA A 319 -5.61 15.66 8.00
N MET A 320 -5.62 14.80 9.00
CA MET A 320 -6.28 15.06 10.29
C MET A 320 -5.74 16.30 10.99
N ASN A 321 -4.42 16.53 10.95
CA ASN A 321 -3.76 17.72 11.49
C ASN A 321 -4.12 19.03 10.77
N GLN A 322 -4.76 18.97 9.62
CA GLN A 322 -5.20 20.14 8.85
C GLN A 322 -6.71 20.43 9.01
N CYS A 323 -7.45 19.58 9.72
CA CYS A 323 -8.87 19.75 10.00
C CYS A 323 -9.07 20.33 11.40
N SER A 324 -10.07 21.19 11.57
CA SER A 324 -10.45 21.74 12.89
C SER A 324 -10.97 20.65 13.84
N ASP A 325 -11.70 19.66 13.31
CA ASP A 325 -12.02 18.41 13.98
C ASP A 325 -11.35 17.27 13.20
N PRO A 326 -10.37 16.58 13.76
CA PRO A 326 -9.69 15.47 13.10
C PRO A 326 -10.59 14.24 12.87
N ARG A 327 -11.82 14.22 13.43
CA ARG A 327 -12.84 13.19 13.23
C ARG A 327 -13.85 13.54 12.14
N ASP A 328 -13.79 14.75 11.60
CA ASP A 328 -14.60 15.13 10.42
C ASP A 328 -14.09 14.38 9.18
N ARG A 329 -14.71 13.23 8.90
CA ARG A 329 -14.34 12.37 7.78
C ARG A 329 -14.39 13.08 6.42
N VAL A 330 -15.28 14.06 6.25
CA VAL A 330 -15.39 14.82 4.99
C VAL A 330 -14.18 15.73 4.83
N CYS A 331 -13.83 16.48 5.89
CA CYS A 331 -12.62 17.30 5.90
C CYS A 331 -11.37 16.44 5.69
N VAL A 332 -11.22 15.37 6.48
CA VAL A 332 -10.05 14.46 6.41
C VAL A 332 -9.89 13.88 5.01
N ASN A 333 -10.97 13.36 4.41
CA ASN A 333 -10.95 12.85 3.04
C ASN A 333 -10.54 13.93 2.03
N GLY A 334 -11.09 15.13 2.14
CA GLY A 334 -10.72 16.25 1.29
C GLY A 334 -9.22 16.61 1.39
N LYS A 335 -8.65 16.59 2.60
CA LYS A 335 -7.23 16.84 2.84
C LYS A 335 -6.33 15.71 2.36
N ILE A 336 -6.74 14.44 2.51
CA ILE A 336 -6.04 13.30 1.93
C ILE A 336 -5.93 13.48 0.41
N ARG A 337 -7.04 13.73 -0.27
CA ARG A 337 -7.08 13.88 -1.74
C ARG A 337 -6.36 15.13 -2.26
N ALA A 338 -6.18 16.14 -1.41
CA ALA A 338 -5.43 17.37 -1.70
C ALA A 338 -3.95 17.28 -1.29
N THR A 339 -3.44 16.12 -0.90
CA THR A 339 -2.03 15.92 -0.55
C THR A 339 -1.14 16.32 -1.72
N LYS A 340 -0.19 17.24 -1.47
CA LYS A 340 0.75 17.75 -2.47
C LYS A 340 2.14 17.86 -1.87
N ASP A 341 3.15 17.38 -2.61
CA ASP A 341 4.57 17.46 -2.28
C ASP A 341 4.90 16.99 -0.84
N PHE A 342 4.10 16.03 -0.33
CA PHE A 342 4.25 15.48 1.01
C PHE A 342 5.51 14.63 1.09
N GLN A 343 6.38 14.90 2.06
CA GLN A 343 7.61 14.15 2.29
C GLN A 343 7.29 12.88 3.10
N GLY A 344 6.97 11.80 2.40
CA GLY A 344 6.68 10.50 2.99
C GLY A 344 7.92 9.69 3.29
N VAL A 345 7.72 8.48 3.80
CA VAL A 345 8.78 7.49 4.05
C VAL A 345 9.40 7.00 2.75
N THR A 346 8.57 6.78 1.74
CA THR A 346 8.99 6.18 0.45
C THR A 346 9.25 7.19 -0.66
N GLY A 347 9.35 8.47 -0.31
CA GLY A 347 9.57 9.56 -1.27
C GLY A 347 8.52 10.66 -1.16
N THR A 348 8.56 11.59 -2.10
CA THR A 348 7.59 12.70 -2.19
C THR A 348 6.28 12.19 -2.80
N LEU A 349 5.16 12.49 -2.14
CA LEU A 349 3.83 12.05 -2.55
C LEU A 349 2.96 13.25 -2.95
N THR A 350 2.33 13.15 -4.11
CA THR A 350 1.25 14.04 -4.55
C THR A 350 0.08 13.18 -4.98
N LEU A 351 -1.11 13.42 -4.43
CA LEU A 351 -2.32 12.71 -4.80
C LEU A 351 -3.14 13.53 -5.81
N GLN A 352 -3.59 12.86 -6.86
CA GLN A 352 -4.51 13.42 -7.84
C GLN A 352 -5.71 12.47 -8.00
N ASN A 353 -6.91 12.94 -7.70
CA ASN A 353 -8.14 12.13 -7.75
C ASN A 353 -8.09 10.85 -6.89
N GLY A 354 -7.29 10.85 -5.82
CA GLY A 354 -7.07 9.70 -4.95
C GLY A 354 -5.89 8.82 -5.32
N ASP A 355 -5.26 9.03 -6.48
CA ASP A 355 -4.08 8.29 -6.94
C ASP A 355 -2.79 9.03 -6.60
N ALA A 356 -1.77 8.32 -6.14
CA ALA A 356 -0.46 8.91 -6.00
C ALA A 356 0.29 8.97 -7.34
N ILE A 357 0.79 10.16 -7.66
CA ILE A 357 1.75 10.37 -8.74
C ILE A 357 3.13 10.13 -8.13
N ARG A 358 3.78 9.06 -8.56
CA ARG A 358 5.09 8.69 -8.03
C ARG A 358 5.89 7.84 -9.01
N SER A 359 7.20 7.81 -8.81
CA SER A 359 8.12 6.98 -9.58
C SER A 359 7.94 5.49 -9.25
N ALA A 360 8.29 4.63 -10.20
CA ALA A 360 8.49 3.21 -9.98
C ALA A 360 9.99 2.90 -9.83
N VAL A 361 10.28 1.87 -9.06
CA VAL A 361 11.61 1.28 -8.93
C VAL A 361 11.64 -0.01 -9.77
N ILE A 362 12.72 -0.24 -10.50
CA ILE A 362 13.01 -1.52 -11.13
C ILE A 362 14.04 -2.24 -10.26
N ASN A 363 13.67 -3.43 -9.81
CA ASN A 363 14.55 -4.36 -9.12
C ASN A 363 14.84 -5.58 -9.99
N GLU A 364 15.97 -6.24 -9.73
CA GLU A 364 16.35 -7.52 -10.33
C GLU A 364 16.67 -8.52 -9.22
N VAL A 365 16.21 -9.74 -9.36
CA VAL A 365 16.53 -10.82 -8.43
C VAL A 365 17.96 -11.30 -8.68
N LYS A 366 18.82 -11.18 -7.66
CA LYS A 366 20.19 -11.66 -7.66
C LYS A 366 20.47 -12.39 -6.34
N ASP A 367 20.90 -13.64 -6.46
CA ASP A 367 21.32 -14.45 -5.32
C ASP A 367 20.30 -14.44 -4.16
N GLY A 368 19.02 -14.63 -4.50
CA GLY A 368 17.92 -14.69 -3.53
C GLY A 368 17.54 -13.35 -2.90
N LYS A 369 17.90 -12.22 -3.50
CA LYS A 369 17.60 -10.86 -3.02
C LYS A 369 17.21 -9.94 -4.17
N LEU A 370 16.47 -8.88 -3.84
CA LEU A 370 16.22 -7.78 -4.77
C LEU A 370 17.43 -6.84 -4.82
N ALA A 371 17.97 -6.68 -6.01
CA ALA A 371 19.00 -5.69 -6.33
C ALA A 371 18.34 -4.51 -7.06
N PHE A 372 18.52 -3.31 -6.53
CA PHE A 372 18.08 -2.07 -7.18
C PHE A 372 18.76 -1.87 -8.54
N ARG A 373 18.00 -1.55 -9.58
CA ARG A 373 18.51 -1.21 -10.90
C ARG A 373 18.37 0.27 -11.24
N THR A 374 17.15 0.79 -11.22
CA THR A 374 16.87 2.17 -11.61
C THR A 374 15.53 2.66 -11.08
N VAL A 375 15.31 3.96 -11.18
CA VAL A 375 14.02 4.62 -10.96
C VAL A 375 13.44 5.04 -12.29
N VAL A 376 12.14 4.88 -12.46
CA VAL A 376 11.38 5.34 -13.62
C VAL A 376 10.35 6.38 -13.14
N ASN A 377 10.49 7.60 -13.64
CA ASN A 377 9.57 8.69 -13.30
C ASN A 377 8.26 8.59 -14.09
N PRO A 378 7.14 9.15 -13.54
CA PRO A 378 5.84 9.20 -14.20
C PRO A 378 5.85 9.90 -15.55
#